data_f499976235f40073839e0ef600924fc2
#
_entry.id   f499976235f40073839e0ef600924fc2
#
_cell.length_a   1.000
_cell.length_b   1.000
_cell.length_c   1.000
_cell.angle_alpha   90.00
_cell.angle_beta   90.00
_cell.angle_gamma   90.00
#
_symmetry.space_group_name_H-M   'P 1'
#
loop_
_entity.id
_entity.type
_entity.pdbx_description
1 polymer ?
#
loop_
_entity_poly.entity_id
_entity_poly.type
_entity_poly.pdbx_seq_one_letter_code
_entity_poly.pdbx_strand_id
1 'polypeptide(L)'
;MRILSSSVGRKILMSITGQLLIIFVLIHLIGNSTIFFGPNGINAYAQHLHDLPPLVWAFRAFMLAAIGVHICYGVMLTLENKAANPGAYAVKRNLKASFASENMVWTGLLLLGFIVYHLLQFTIKGTPDIVVGLDAANRFDVYTMVVTSFGNGLISLTYMIAMVMLFLHLSHGIPSFLQTMGWNNEKTIPVFATGGKVVSAVLMIAYISIPAVILAGLLKL
;
A
#
# COMPACT_ATOMS: atom_id res chain seq x y z
N MET A 1 14.62 23.01 -16.88
CA MET A 1 14.73 21.83 -15.98
C MET A 1 14.29 20.57 -16.74
N ARG A 2 15.23 19.73 -17.18
CA ARG A 2 14.93 18.53 -17.99
C ARG A 2 14.57 17.26 -17.18
N ILE A 3 14.56 17.34 -15.84
CA ILE A 3 14.30 16.16 -14.99
C ILE A 3 12.89 15.62 -15.18
N LEU A 4 11.89 16.48 -15.26
CA LEU A 4 10.48 16.07 -15.43
C LEU A 4 10.19 15.49 -16.82
N SER A 5 10.98 15.85 -17.84
CA SER A 5 10.78 15.44 -19.23
C SER A 5 11.64 14.24 -19.65
N SER A 6 12.69 13.91 -18.89
CA SER A 6 13.54 12.77 -19.20
C SER A 6 12.99 11.45 -18.62
N SER A 7 13.19 10.34 -19.34
CA SER A 7 12.79 9.01 -18.83
C SER A 7 13.47 8.64 -17.52
N VAL A 8 14.72 9.06 -17.33
CA VAL A 8 15.48 8.84 -16.09
C VAL A 8 14.86 9.65 -14.94
N GLY A 9 14.56 10.94 -15.16
CA GLY A 9 13.96 11.80 -14.15
C GLY A 9 12.59 11.30 -13.70
N ARG A 10 11.75 10.82 -14.62
CA ARG A 10 10.47 10.21 -14.31
C ARG A 10 10.60 8.92 -13.50
N LYS A 11 11.59 8.07 -13.79
CA LYS A 11 11.91 6.88 -12.99
C LYS A 11 12.32 7.26 -11.57
N ILE A 12 13.16 8.28 -11.41
CA ILE A 12 13.57 8.77 -10.08
C ILE A 12 12.35 9.28 -9.29
N LEU A 13 11.49 10.11 -9.88
CA LEU A 13 10.29 10.62 -9.20
C LEU A 13 9.30 9.51 -8.83
N MET A 14 9.07 8.55 -9.75
CA MET A 14 8.26 7.37 -9.46
C MET A 14 8.85 6.56 -8.29
N SER A 15 10.18 6.40 -8.26
CA SER A 15 10.87 5.67 -7.19
C SER A 15 10.80 6.39 -5.85
N ILE A 16 11.02 7.70 -5.81
CA ILE A 16 10.93 8.50 -4.58
C ILE A 16 9.49 8.47 -4.02
N THR A 17 8.49 8.69 -4.87
CA THR A 17 7.09 8.64 -4.44
C THR A 17 6.70 7.24 -3.98
N GLY A 18 7.17 6.18 -4.66
CA GLY A 18 6.99 4.79 -4.21
C GLY A 18 7.58 4.53 -2.82
N GLN A 19 8.77 5.06 -2.55
CA GLN A 19 9.39 4.93 -1.22
C GLN A 19 8.61 5.67 -0.14
N LEU A 20 8.09 6.86 -0.43
CA LEU A 20 7.20 7.60 0.49
C LEU A 20 5.94 6.80 0.81
N LEU A 21 5.34 6.14 -0.19
CA LEU A 21 4.18 5.27 0.02
C LEU A 21 4.53 4.04 0.87
N ILE A 22 5.72 3.44 0.73
CA ILE A 22 6.18 2.33 1.57
C ILE A 22 6.34 2.77 3.02
N ILE A 23 6.95 3.93 3.27
CA ILE A 23 7.07 4.51 4.61
C ILE A 23 5.68 4.72 5.23
N PHE A 24 4.75 5.27 4.45
CA PHE A 24 3.37 5.44 4.89
C PHE A 24 2.72 4.09 5.26
N VAL A 25 2.84 3.07 4.41
CA VAL A 25 2.28 1.73 4.67
C VAL A 25 2.83 1.15 5.97
N LEU A 26 4.14 1.33 6.26
CA LEU A 26 4.75 0.91 7.53
C LEU A 26 4.13 1.64 8.74
N ILE A 27 4.06 2.96 8.69
CA ILE A 27 3.48 3.78 9.78
C ILE A 27 1.99 3.45 9.95
N HIS A 28 1.27 3.26 8.85
CA HIS A 28 -0.14 2.89 8.85
C HIS A 28 -0.38 1.51 9.46
N LEU A 29 0.51 0.55 9.21
CA LEU A 29 0.48 -0.76 9.87
C LEU A 29 0.66 -0.62 11.39
N ILE A 30 1.66 0.15 11.83
CA ILE A 30 1.92 0.37 13.27
C ILE A 30 0.67 0.95 13.94
N GLY A 31 0.07 1.99 13.34
CA GLY A 31 -1.16 2.59 13.85
C GLY A 31 -2.32 1.60 13.93
N ASN A 32 -2.56 0.82 12.86
CA ASN A 32 -3.63 -0.17 12.86
C ASN A 32 -3.37 -1.35 13.80
N SER A 33 -2.10 -1.69 14.06
CA SER A 33 -1.74 -2.75 15.00
C SER A 33 -2.12 -2.42 16.45
N THR A 34 -2.43 -1.16 16.77
CA THR A 34 -2.95 -0.79 18.09
C THR A 34 -4.30 -1.42 18.39
N ILE A 35 -5.01 -1.98 17.39
CA ILE A 35 -6.25 -2.75 17.57
C ILE A 35 -6.04 -3.98 18.44
N PHE A 36 -4.85 -4.58 18.44
CA PHE A 36 -4.51 -5.74 19.27
C PHE A 36 -4.45 -5.41 20.78
N PHE A 37 -4.37 -4.13 21.15
CA PHE A 37 -4.50 -3.65 22.52
C PHE A 37 -5.96 -3.35 22.90
N GLY A 38 -6.93 -3.78 22.07
CA GLY A 38 -8.35 -3.60 22.30
C GLY A 38 -8.89 -2.20 21.97
N PRO A 39 -10.15 -1.92 22.36
CA PRO A 39 -10.82 -0.66 22.01
C PRO A 39 -10.04 0.58 22.43
N ASN A 40 -9.47 0.56 23.66
CA ASN A 40 -8.71 1.71 24.15
C ASN A 40 -7.44 1.98 23.35
N GLY A 41 -6.78 0.94 22.82
CA GLY A 41 -5.56 1.09 22.02
C GLY A 41 -5.80 1.88 20.74
N ILE A 42 -6.69 1.38 19.88
CA ILE A 42 -6.92 2.00 18.56
C ILE A 42 -7.72 3.30 18.65
N ASN A 43 -8.70 3.41 19.57
CA ASN A 43 -9.50 4.61 19.72
C ASN A 43 -8.67 5.78 20.29
N ALA A 44 -7.77 5.53 21.24
CA ALA A 44 -6.85 6.55 21.74
C ALA A 44 -5.86 7.02 20.66
N TYR A 45 -5.31 6.09 19.88
CA TYR A 45 -4.46 6.44 18.73
C TYR A 45 -5.20 7.29 17.70
N ALA A 46 -6.43 6.91 17.34
CA ALA A 46 -7.26 7.65 16.40
C ALA A 46 -7.61 9.05 16.94
N GLN A 47 -7.93 9.16 18.23
CA GLN A 47 -8.22 10.45 18.87
C GLN A 47 -7.00 11.38 18.81
N HIS A 48 -5.81 10.88 19.10
CA HIS A 48 -4.59 11.68 19.01
C HIS A 48 -4.37 12.27 17.60
N LEU A 49 -4.70 11.51 16.56
CA LEU A 49 -4.66 12.04 15.18
C LEU A 49 -5.77 13.08 14.92
N HIS A 50 -6.97 12.88 15.47
CA HIS A 50 -8.06 13.82 15.32
C HIS A 50 -7.84 15.14 16.06
N ASP A 51 -7.00 15.17 17.09
CA ASP A 51 -6.63 16.37 17.83
C ASP A 51 -5.66 17.29 17.04
N LEU A 52 -5.15 16.80 15.91
CA LEU A 52 -4.20 17.51 15.03
C LEU A 52 -4.75 17.73 13.60
N PRO A 53 -5.97 18.33 13.42
CA PRO A 53 -6.62 18.36 12.13
C PRO A 53 -5.78 19.00 11.00
N PRO A 54 -5.11 20.15 11.19
CA PRO A 54 -4.33 20.77 10.11
C PRO A 54 -3.21 19.85 9.61
N LEU A 55 -2.51 19.17 10.54
CA LEU A 55 -1.41 18.28 10.22
C LEU A 55 -1.90 17.05 9.45
N VAL A 56 -3.01 16.45 9.89
CA VAL A 56 -3.61 15.27 9.24
C VAL A 56 -4.09 15.62 7.83
N TRP A 57 -4.72 16.77 7.61
CA TRP A 57 -5.15 17.18 6.29
C TRP A 57 -3.98 17.52 5.36
N ALA A 58 -2.95 18.21 5.85
CA ALA A 58 -1.73 18.46 5.09
C ALA A 58 -1.05 17.15 4.66
N PHE A 59 -0.98 16.18 5.59
CA PHE A 59 -0.43 14.87 5.31
C PHE A 59 -1.26 14.09 4.28
N ARG A 60 -2.59 14.11 4.39
CA ARG A 60 -3.50 13.50 3.39
C ARG A 60 -3.31 14.09 2.00
N ALA A 61 -3.22 15.42 1.89
CA ALA A 61 -2.98 16.10 0.63
C ALA A 61 -1.61 15.72 0.03
N PHE A 62 -0.57 15.68 0.87
CA PHE A 62 0.77 15.24 0.47
C PHE A 62 0.76 13.80 -0.05
N MET A 63 0.12 12.87 0.66
CA MET A 63 0.03 11.47 0.24
C MET A 63 -0.79 11.29 -1.04
N LEU A 64 -1.86 12.08 -1.22
CA LEU A 64 -2.65 12.08 -2.45
C LEU A 64 -1.83 12.56 -3.64
N ALA A 65 -1.01 13.60 -3.46
CA ALA A 65 -0.08 14.07 -4.48
C ALA A 65 0.99 13.02 -4.80
N ALA A 66 1.58 12.38 -3.78
CA ALA A 66 2.61 11.35 -3.95
C ALA A 66 2.08 10.14 -4.73
N ILE A 67 0.88 9.64 -4.39
CA ILE A 67 0.27 8.50 -5.10
C ILE A 67 -0.11 8.90 -6.53
N GLY A 68 -0.63 10.12 -6.74
CA GLY A 68 -0.94 10.64 -8.08
C GLY A 68 0.29 10.66 -8.99
N VAL A 69 1.41 11.20 -8.50
CA VAL A 69 2.69 11.23 -9.22
C VAL A 69 3.19 9.82 -9.50
N HIS A 70 3.13 8.93 -8.49
CA HIS A 70 3.56 7.53 -8.63
C HIS A 70 2.79 6.81 -9.75
N ILE A 71 1.46 6.91 -9.74
CA ILE A 71 0.59 6.29 -10.74
C ILE A 71 0.82 6.90 -12.11
N CYS A 72 0.83 8.22 -12.24
CA CYS A 72 1.02 8.91 -13.52
C CYS A 72 2.32 8.48 -14.19
N TYR A 73 3.43 8.52 -13.46
CA TYR A 73 4.72 8.10 -14.04
C TYR A 73 4.81 6.59 -14.25
N GLY A 74 4.20 5.77 -13.41
CA GLY A 74 4.11 4.33 -13.62
C GLY A 74 3.40 3.98 -14.93
N VAL A 75 2.28 4.62 -15.21
CA VAL A 75 1.53 4.44 -16.46
C VAL A 75 2.32 4.99 -17.65
N MET A 76 2.83 6.22 -17.56
CA MET A 76 3.61 6.86 -18.64
C MET A 76 4.82 6.01 -19.04
N LEU A 77 5.63 5.59 -18.09
CA LEU A 77 6.81 4.76 -18.35
C LEU A 77 6.45 3.39 -18.94
N THR A 78 5.31 2.83 -18.55
CA THR A 78 4.81 1.57 -19.12
C THR A 78 4.42 1.75 -20.60
N LEU A 79 3.70 2.84 -20.92
CA LEU A 79 3.31 3.15 -22.29
C LEU A 79 4.52 3.43 -23.18
N GLU A 80 5.51 4.18 -22.68
CA GLU A 80 6.76 4.47 -23.39
C GLU A 80 7.56 3.19 -23.66
N ASN A 81 7.71 2.32 -22.66
CA ASN A 81 8.39 1.04 -22.82
C ASN A 81 7.70 0.14 -23.87
N LYS A 82 6.37 0.16 -23.89
CA LYS A 82 5.58 -0.59 -24.85
C LYS A 82 5.73 -0.01 -26.29
N ALA A 83 5.72 1.30 -26.41
CA ALA A 83 5.94 1.98 -27.69
C ALA A 83 7.35 1.81 -28.25
N ALA A 84 8.36 1.74 -27.36
CA ALA A 84 9.74 1.53 -27.76
C ALA A 84 10.04 0.11 -28.29
N ASN A 85 9.15 -0.86 -28.02
CA ASN A 85 9.29 -2.23 -28.51
C ASN A 85 7.97 -2.72 -29.12
N PRO A 86 7.60 -2.24 -30.33
CA PRO A 86 6.33 -2.54 -30.97
C PRO A 86 6.23 -3.97 -31.55
N GLY A 87 7.37 -4.65 -31.72
CA GLY A 87 7.45 -6.01 -32.26
C GLY A 87 7.27 -7.06 -31.16
N ALA A 88 6.39 -8.04 -31.40
CA ALA A 88 6.32 -9.22 -30.54
C ALA A 88 7.57 -10.10 -30.76
N TYR A 89 8.21 -10.54 -29.69
CA TYR A 89 9.27 -11.52 -29.81
C TYR A 89 8.71 -12.86 -30.30
N ALA A 90 9.32 -13.45 -31.32
CA ALA A 90 8.96 -14.78 -31.82
C ALA A 90 9.10 -15.87 -30.72
N VAL A 91 10.08 -15.69 -29.83
CA VAL A 91 10.26 -16.50 -28.64
C VAL A 91 10.45 -15.58 -27.43
N LYS A 92 9.44 -15.56 -26.54
CA LYS A 92 9.51 -14.81 -25.28
C LYS A 92 10.15 -15.67 -24.21
N ARG A 93 11.43 -15.43 -23.90
CA ARG A 93 12.11 -16.07 -22.78
C ARG A 93 12.64 -15.00 -21.82
N ASN A 94 12.01 -14.90 -20.65
CA ASN A 94 12.42 -13.97 -19.62
C ASN A 94 13.58 -14.57 -18.82
N LEU A 95 14.78 -14.07 -19.02
CA LEU A 95 15.99 -14.59 -18.36
C LEU A 95 16.14 -14.10 -16.91
N LYS A 96 15.65 -12.90 -16.60
CA LYS A 96 15.81 -12.24 -15.28
C LYS A 96 14.55 -11.58 -14.73
N ALA A 97 13.49 -11.43 -15.51
CA ALA A 97 12.25 -10.82 -15.04
C ALA A 97 11.51 -11.77 -14.09
N SER A 98 11.14 -11.27 -12.92
CA SER A 98 10.32 -12.01 -11.96
C SER A 98 8.83 -11.89 -12.31
N PHE A 99 8.00 -12.84 -11.83
CA PHE A 99 6.55 -12.76 -11.96
C PHE A 99 5.99 -11.42 -11.45
N ALA A 100 6.51 -10.94 -10.32
CA ALA A 100 6.15 -9.63 -9.75
C ALA A 100 6.47 -8.48 -10.72
N SER A 101 7.65 -8.49 -11.35
CA SER A 101 8.06 -7.48 -12.34
C SER A 101 7.14 -7.43 -13.55
N GLU A 102 6.75 -8.58 -14.08
CA GLU A 102 5.88 -8.67 -15.26
C GLU A 102 4.45 -8.21 -14.99
N ASN A 103 4.00 -8.34 -13.74
CA ASN A 103 2.64 -8.01 -13.31
C ASN A 103 2.53 -6.67 -12.56
N MET A 104 3.58 -5.83 -12.57
CA MET A 104 3.58 -4.56 -11.82
C MET A 104 2.40 -3.65 -12.13
N VAL A 105 2.04 -3.54 -13.41
CA VAL A 105 0.90 -2.69 -13.84
C VAL A 105 -0.42 -3.24 -13.30
N TRP A 106 -0.63 -4.55 -13.42
CA TRP A 106 -1.86 -5.20 -12.95
C TRP A 106 -2.00 -5.14 -11.43
N THR A 107 -0.93 -5.43 -10.69
CA THR A 107 -0.94 -5.29 -9.23
C THR A 107 -1.15 -3.84 -8.81
N GLY A 108 -0.55 -2.87 -9.52
CA GLY A 108 -0.76 -1.44 -9.28
C GLY A 108 -2.20 -0.99 -9.53
N LEU A 109 -2.85 -1.45 -10.61
CA LEU A 109 -4.25 -1.13 -10.91
C LEU A 109 -5.22 -1.74 -9.89
N LEU A 110 -4.97 -2.99 -9.48
CA LEU A 110 -5.77 -3.64 -8.43
C LEU A 110 -5.63 -2.91 -7.09
N LEU A 111 -4.40 -2.50 -6.73
CA LEU A 111 -4.16 -1.70 -5.55
C LEU A 111 -4.82 -0.32 -5.62
N LEU A 112 -4.84 0.32 -6.78
CA LEU A 112 -5.56 1.59 -6.97
C LEU A 112 -7.05 1.41 -6.70
N GLY A 113 -7.69 0.39 -7.28
CA GLY A 113 -9.09 0.07 -7.01
C GLY A 113 -9.34 -0.20 -5.52
N PHE A 114 -8.46 -0.98 -4.88
CA PHE A 114 -8.52 -1.23 -3.45
C PHE A 114 -8.36 0.05 -2.62
N ILE A 115 -7.41 0.94 -2.95
CA ILE A 115 -7.21 2.20 -2.22
C ILE A 115 -8.45 3.08 -2.32
N VAL A 116 -9.08 3.18 -3.49
CA VAL A 116 -10.34 3.92 -3.65
C VAL A 116 -11.42 3.33 -2.73
N TYR A 117 -11.61 2.01 -2.75
CA TYR A 117 -12.56 1.33 -1.87
C TYR A 117 -12.24 1.57 -0.39
N HIS A 118 -10.98 1.41 0.02
CA HIS A 118 -10.52 1.65 1.38
C HIS A 118 -10.78 3.09 1.87
N LEU A 119 -10.53 4.08 1.01
CA LEU A 119 -10.81 5.49 1.34
C LEU A 119 -12.31 5.76 1.44
N LEU A 120 -13.13 5.21 0.56
CA LEU A 120 -14.58 5.31 0.63
C LEU A 120 -15.12 4.68 1.92
N GLN A 121 -14.55 3.55 2.34
CA GLN A 121 -14.98 2.82 3.52
C GLN A 121 -14.54 3.53 4.81
N PHE A 122 -13.25 3.69 5.06
CA PHE A 122 -12.74 4.13 6.37
C PHE A 122 -12.43 5.62 6.48
N THR A 123 -12.27 6.34 5.36
CA THR A 123 -11.99 7.79 5.39
C THR A 123 -13.24 8.61 5.14
N ILE A 124 -13.97 8.31 4.07
CA ILE A 124 -15.21 9.01 3.69
C ILE A 124 -16.39 8.45 4.50
N LYS A 125 -16.31 7.17 4.92
CA LYS A 125 -17.37 6.45 5.68
C LYS A 125 -18.68 6.39 4.91
N GLY A 126 -18.60 6.20 3.59
CA GLY A 126 -19.73 6.20 2.66
C GLY A 126 -20.24 4.81 2.29
N THR A 127 -19.71 3.74 2.86
CA THR A 127 -20.16 2.37 2.58
C THR A 127 -21.19 1.91 3.64
N PRO A 128 -22.16 1.04 3.27
CA PRO A 128 -23.27 0.66 4.16
C PRO A 128 -22.84 -0.19 5.36
N ASP A 129 -21.66 -0.79 5.32
CA ASP A 129 -21.10 -1.65 6.37
C ASP A 129 -20.43 -0.87 7.50
N ILE A 130 -20.25 0.44 7.33
CA ILE A 130 -19.55 1.28 8.30
C ILE A 130 -20.48 1.72 9.44
N VAL A 131 -20.12 1.33 10.65
CA VAL A 131 -20.74 1.82 11.88
C VAL A 131 -19.93 3.00 12.40
N VAL A 132 -20.57 4.14 12.57
CA VAL A 132 -19.98 5.36 13.13
C VAL A 132 -20.57 5.60 14.50
N GLY A 133 -19.72 5.75 15.51
CA GLY A 133 -20.16 6.01 16.89
C GLY A 133 -19.04 6.61 17.72
N LEU A 134 -19.35 6.84 18.99
CA LEU A 134 -18.41 7.25 20.02
C LEU A 134 -18.30 6.13 21.06
N ASP A 135 -17.10 5.95 21.60
CA ASP A 135 -16.85 5.04 22.70
C ASP A 135 -17.26 5.66 24.05
N ALA A 136 -17.14 4.88 25.12
CA ALA A 136 -17.50 5.32 26.48
C ALA A 136 -16.66 6.54 26.98
N ALA A 137 -15.53 6.82 26.36
CA ALA A 137 -14.70 7.99 26.63
C ALA A 137 -14.98 9.17 25.68
N ASN A 138 -16.08 9.11 24.91
CA ASN A 138 -16.51 10.13 23.93
C ASN A 138 -15.49 10.38 22.80
N ARG A 139 -14.74 9.32 22.41
CA ARG A 139 -13.80 9.31 21.28
C ARG A 139 -14.45 8.60 20.10
N PHE A 140 -13.99 8.85 18.87
CA PHE A 140 -14.42 8.05 17.72
C PHE A 140 -14.15 6.57 17.93
N ASP A 141 -15.22 5.75 17.85
CA ASP A 141 -15.13 4.30 18.06
C ASP A 141 -14.65 3.57 16.79
N VAL A 142 -13.36 3.69 16.53
CA VAL A 142 -12.67 3.04 15.41
C VAL A 142 -12.62 1.53 15.61
N TYR A 143 -12.54 1.05 16.86
CA TYR A 143 -12.52 -0.38 17.17
C TYR A 143 -13.79 -1.06 16.68
N THR A 144 -14.97 -0.58 17.10
CA THR A 144 -16.26 -1.12 16.68
C THR A 144 -16.43 -1.03 15.16
N MET A 145 -16.04 0.10 14.56
CA MET A 145 -16.08 0.29 13.11
C MET A 145 -15.29 -0.80 12.37
N VAL A 146 -14.05 -1.07 12.77
CA VAL A 146 -13.16 -2.03 12.10
C VAL A 146 -13.62 -3.48 12.37
N VAL A 147 -13.95 -3.81 13.62
CA VAL A 147 -14.40 -5.16 14.00
C VAL A 147 -15.70 -5.53 13.30
N THR A 148 -16.66 -4.61 13.21
CA THR A 148 -17.92 -4.84 12.49
C THR A 148 -17.67 -5.05 11.00
N SER A 149 -16.89 -4.18 10.36
CA SER A 149 -16.56 -4.32 8.93
C SER A 149 -15.86 -5.63 8.61
N PHE A 150 -14.83 -5.98 9.37
CA PHE A 150 -14.07 -7.22 9.13
C PHE A 150 -14.75 -8.48 9.68
N GLY A 151 -15.81 -8.35 10.45
CA GLY A 151 -16.73 -9.46 10.74
C GLY A 151 -17.44 -9.98 9.48
N ASN A 152 -17.53 -9.17 8.42
CA ASN A 152 -18.02 -9.60 7.12
C ASN A 152 -16.90 -10.34 6.35
N GLY A 153 -17.12 -11.63 6.06
CA GLY A 153 -16.13 -12.48 5.39
C GLY A 153 -15.72 -12.00 3.99
N LEU A 154 -16.64 -11.37 3.23
CA LEU A 154 -16.34 -10.87 1.90
C LEU A 154 -15.43 -9.64 1.96
N ILE A 155 -15.69 -8.72 2.89
CA ILE A 155 -14.86 -7.54 3.12
C ILE A 155 -13.45 -7.98 3.55
N SER A 156 -13.37 -8.84 4.56
CA SER A 156 -12.09 -9.38 5.03
C SER A 156 -11.30 -10.08 3.92
N LEU A 157 -11.95 -10.90 3.10
CA LEU A 157 -11.31 -11.56 1.97
C LEU A 157 -10.77 -10.55 0.94
N THR A 158 -11.54 -9.50 0.64
CA THR A 158 -11.11 -8.43 -0.26
C THR A 158 -9.83 -7.76 0.23
N TYR A 159 -9.76 -7.44 1.53
CA TYR A 159 -8.56 -6.88 2.15
C TYR A 159 -7.37 -7.85 2.12
N MET A 160 -7.58 -9.12 2.44
CA MET A 160 -6.51 -10.13 2.39
C MET A 160 -5.95 -10.30 0.97
N ILE A 161 -6.82 -10.34 -0.05
CA ILE A 161 -6.39 -10.40 -1.47
C ILE A 161 -5.59 -9.15 -1.84
N ALA A 162 -6.05 -7.96 -1.44
CA ALA A 162 -5.31 -6.73 -1.67
C ALA A 162 -3.91 -6.75 -1.04
N MET A 163 -3.73 -7.35 0.13
CA MET A 163 -2.42 -7.50 0.75
C MET A 163 -1.51 -8.48 0.00
N VAL A 164 -2.05 -9.50 -0.64
CA VAL A 164 -1.28 -10.35 -1.57
C VAL A 164 -0.83 -9.55 -2.80
N MET A 165 -1.69 -8.68 -3.35
CA MET A 165 -1.29 -7.80 -4.45
C MET A 165 -0.23 -6.78 -4.00
N LEU A 166 -0.34 -6.27 -2.78
CA LEU A 166 0.67 -5.39 -2.17
C LEU A 166 2.02 -6.11 -2.03
N PHE A 167 2.02 -7.36 -1.57
CA PHE A 167 3.24 -8.18 -1.50
C PHE A 167 3.91 -8.31 -2.87
N LEU A 168 3.17 -8.64 -3.91
CA LEU A 168 3.70 -8.76 -5.27
C LEU A 168 4.27 -7.41 -5.75
N HIS A 169 3.54 -6.32 -5.53
CA HIS A 169 3.95 -4.98 -5.94
C HIS A 169 5.23 -4.52 -5.23
N LEU A 170 5.31 -4.68 -3.90
CA LEU A 170 6.46 -4.27 -3.11
C LEU A 170 7.67 -5.19 -3.30
N SER A 171 7.48 -6.50 -3.51
CA SER A 171 8.58 -7.45 -3.72
C SER A 171 9.45 -7.10 -4.94
N HIS A 172 8.89 -6.40 -5.93
CA HIS A 172 9.62 -5.80 -7.03
C HIS A 172 9.94 -4.32 -6.78
N GLY A 173 9.02 -3.56 -6.20
CA GLY A 173 9.16 -2.11 -6.00
C GLY A 173 10.35 -1.73 -5.12
N ILE A 174 10.58 -2.46 -4.02
CA ILE A 174 11.68 -2.19 -3.08
C ILE A 174 13.07 -2.34 -3.76
N PRO A 175 13.42 -3.48 -4.37
CA PRO A 175 14.71 -3.61 -5.05
C PRO A 175 14.82 -2.67 -6.25
N SER A 176 13.73 -2.39 -6.96
CA SER A 176 13.72 -1.45 -8.09
C SER A 176 14.03 -0.02 -7.68
N PHE A 177 13.54 0.44 -6.51
CA PHE A 177 13.90 1.73 -5.94
C PHE A 177 15.41 1.82 -5.68
N LEU A 178 15.98 0.84 -4.96
CA LEU A 178 17.42 0.81 -4.64
C LEU A 178 18.29 0.80 -5.91
N GLN A 179 17.83 0.08 -6.93
CA GLN A 179 18.47 0.03 -8.23
C GLN A 179 18.38 1.38 -8.97
N THR A 180 17.24 2.04 -8.94
CA THR A 180 17.03 3.35 -9.57
C THR A 180 17.91 4.43 -8.93
N MET A 181 18.14 4.35 -7.61
CA MET A 181 19.03 5.27 -6.87
C MET A 181 20.52 4.96 -7.08
N GLY A 182 20.86 3.90 -7.81
CA GLY A 182 22.26 3.52 -8.05
C GLY A 182 22.95 2.88 -6.85
N TRP A 183 22.19 2.40 -5.85
CA TRP A 183 22.75 1.78 -4.63
C TRP A 183 23.03 0.29 -4.78
N ASN A 184 22.96 -0.23 -6.00
CA ASN A 184 23.16 -1.64 -6.31
C ASN A 184 24.51 -1.91 -7.00
N ASN A 185 25.04 -3.10 -6.73
CA ASN A 185 26.16 -3.70 -7.44
C ASN A 185 25.91 -5.22 -7.54
N GLU A 186 26.81 -5.95 -8.20
CA GLU A 186 26.63 -7.40 -8.40
C GLU A 186 26.42 -8.19 -7.09
N LYS A 187 27.04 -7.76 -5.98
CA LYS A 187 26.90 -8.41 -4.67
C LYS A 187 25.60 -8.02 -3.96
N THR A 188 25.15 -6.77 -4.12
CA THR A 188 23.97 -6.25 -3.41
C THR A 188 22.65 -6.56 -4.12
N ILE A 189 22.63 -6.76 -5.43
CA ILE A 189 21.41 -7.11 -6.20
C ILE A 189 20.66 -8.31 -5.58
N PRO A 190 21.27 -9.48 -5.31
CA PRO A 190 20.55 -10.61 -4.72
C PRO A 190 20.08 -10.32 -3.28
N VAL A 191 20.85 -9.55 -2.51
CA VAL A 191 20.49 -9.15 -1.14
C VAL A 191 19.25 -8.26 -1.16
N PHE A 192 19.21 -7.25 -2.03
CA PHE A 192 18.05 -6.35 -2.17
C PHE A 192 16.82 -7.07 -2.70
N ALA A 193 16.99 -8.02 -3.63
CA ALA A 193 15.88 -8.82 -4.14
C ALA A 193 15.27 -9.71 -3.03
N THR A 194 16.10 -10.34 -2.21
CA THR A 194 15.65 -11.16 -1.09
C THR A 194 15.07 -10.30 0.03
N GLY A 195 15.75 -9.21 0.42
CA GLY A 195 15.29 -8.26 1.42
C GLY A 195 13.94 -7.64 1.08
N GLY A 196 13.76 -7.24 -0.19
CA GLY A 196 12.48 -6.73 -0.67
C GLY A 196 11.33 -7.72 -0.52
N LYS A 197 11.56 -9.00 -0.85
CA LYS A 197 10.57 -10.07 -0.66
C LYS A 197 10.26 -10.30 0.82
N VAL A 198 11.27 -10.35 1.68
CA VAL A 198 11.09 -10.55 3.13
C VAL A 198 10.29 -9.42 3.74
N VAL A 199 10.66 -8.17 3.48
CA VAL A 199 9.93 -6.99 3.98
C VAL A 199 8.48 -7.00 3.49
N SER A 200 8.26 -7.28 2.20
CA SER A 200 6.91 -7.35 1.63
C SER A 200 6.07 -8.47 2.24
N ALA A 201 6.68 -9.64 2.54
CA ALA A 201 5.99 -10.76 3.17
C ALA A 201 5.61 -10.45 4.62
N VAL A 202 6.51 -9.81 5.38
CA VAL A 202 6.23 -9.37 6.75
C VAL A 202 5.06 -8.39 6.77
N LEU A 203 5.04 -7.40 5.88
CA LEU A 203 3.93 -6.44 5.74
C LEU A 203 2.62 -7.15 5.40
N MET A 204 2.63 -8.06 4.43
CA MET A 204 1.46 -8.83 4.03
C MET A 204 0.88 -9.61 5.21
N ILE A 205 1.71 -10.38 5.92
CA ILE A 205 1.29 -11.20 7.06
C ILE A 205 0.73 -10.33 8.18
N ALA A 206 1.41 -9.24 8.51
CA ALA A 206 0.99 -8.33 9.57
C ALA A 206 -0.35 -7.66 9.26
N TYR A 207 -0.58 -7.21 8.02
CA TYR A 207 -1.88 -6.66 7.63
C TYR A 207 -2.98 -7.71 7.58
N ILE A 208 -2.71 -8.91 7.04
CA ILE A 208 -3.68 -10.02 6.99
C ILE A 208 -4.08 -10.47 8.39
N SER A 209 -3.19 -10.37 9.38
CA SER A 209 -3.50 -10.79 10.74
C SER A 209 -4.70 -10.04 11.34
N ILE A 210 -4.92 -8.77 10.99
CA ILE A 210 -6.02 -7.97 11.54
C ILE A 210 -7.39 -8.56 11.15
N PRO A 211 -7.77 -8.67 9.86
CA PRO A 211 -9.04 -9.28 9.48
C PRO A 211 -9.10 -10.77 9.86
N ALA A 212 -7.98 -11.49 9.86
CA ALA A 212 -7.95 -12.92 10.21
C ALA A 212 -8.35 -13.17 11.67
N VAL A 213 -7.79 -12.40 12.62
CA VAL A 213 -8.13 -12.57 14.05
C VAL A 213 -9.55 -12.10 14.37
N ILE A 214 -10.08 -11.12 13.62
CA ILE A 214 -11.48 -10.69 13.76
C ILE A 214 -12.42 -11.79 13.25
N LEU A 215 -12.17 -12.36 12.07
CA LEU A 215 -12.94 -13.49 11.54
C LEU A 215 -12.87 -14.73 12.43
N ALA A 216 -11.73 -14.98 13.07
CA ALA A 216 -11.57 -16.05 14.03
C ALA A 216 -12.29 -15.80 15.37
N GLY A 217 -12.91 -14.63 15.57
CA GLY A 217 -13.59 -14.26 16.80
C GLY A 217 -12.66 -14.01 18.00
N LEU A 218 -11.37 -13.79 17.74
CA LEU A 218 -10.39 -13.46 18.78
C LEU A 218 -10.43 -11.98 19.14
N LEU A 219 -10.74 -11.10 18.19
CA LEU A 219 -11.15 -9.72 18.41
C LEU A 219 -12.64 -9.62 18.07
N LYS A 220 -13.44 -9.23 19.05
CA LYS A 220 -14.90 -9.10 18.95
C LYS A 220 -15.40 -7.93 19.80
N LEU A 221 -16.64 -7.50 19.55
CA LEU A 221 -17.34 -6.47 20.31
C LEU A 221 -17.66 -6.92 21.73
#